data_acf4c5d76ed425a87e762f7d11d9ddff
#
_entry.id   acf4c5d76ed425a87e762f7d11d9ddff
#
_cell.length_a   1.000
_cell.length_b   1.000
_cell.length_c   1.000
_cell.angle_alpha   90.00
_cell.angle_beta   90.00
_cell.angle_gamma   90.00
#
_symmetry.space_group_name_H-M   'P 1'
#
loop_
_entity.id
_entity.type
_entity.pdbx_description
1 polymer ?
#
loop_
_entity_poly.entity_id
_entity_poly.type
_entity_poly.pdbx_seq_one_letter_code
_entity_poly.pdbx_strand_id
1 'polypeptide(L)'
;MPLLGLASCLDQSGYNVKRKLDFIMDRYDYIVIGGGTSGLVVATRLSEDPNKTVLVVEHGDFANTINVTVPYFTTGDQTPRLYHMPSTPQVNLAGRVSNLRIGNVVGGSGTVNGMAWVRGSAIDYDSWENLGNPGWGWDTLIKYFRKSSRFSPPAAKYVEQYGYEWSRDAYGDGPIHVGYPSWQWPAAALQARAWVDDLNASVLIDGADGDNVGIAWLPQNSDGVESTRSTSETAYYSPASGRPNLHLLVRHYGANVEFQGNVTIGVQVVSRDRGDSRFVSSENVVLAAGAVNTPRLLQLSGIGPASLLEKFGVDVVVDNPGVGANFQDHPSFYMIYQFDNDTVINPDSMNSTEFYEEAWEEYVWNKTGPFSHAWGNRIVFLSLRDLYREYKSIVDGLCAQDPLAYLPAIYAENPALLKGFLRQCRVMQSQFLSSRAGVVEIAFGGSTKIPVALQKPLSRGTIFINSTDPDPSIPPLIDFNAMSNPIDMRIILNAFRKVRQFMATESVASLKPVELSPGPIISSDVEVETVMRESQLNPSFDHPAGTAAMMPRELGGVVDSRLRVYGVKGLWVVDASVMPILPAAHTQATVYAVAEYAADLIRNSGASI
;
A
#
# COMPACT_ATOMS: atom_id res chain seq x y z
N MET A 1 -4.16 -9.02 35.67
CA MET A 1 -3.95 -7.56 35.74
C MET A 1 -2.61 -7.29 36.37
N PRO A 2 -1.65 -6.70 35.67
CA PRO A 2 -1.47 -5.25 35.58
C PRO A 2 -1.13 -4.80 34.16
N LEU A 3 -2.08 -4.12 33.50
CA LEU A 3 -1.94 -3.49 32.18
C LEU A 3 -1.35 -2.05 32.25
N LEU A 4 -0.60 -1.71 33.29
CA LEU A 4 -0.27 -0.33 33.64
C LEU A 4 1.23 0.01 33.57
N GLY A 5 1.97 -0.51 32.59
CA GLY A 5 3.42 -0.21 32.54
C GLY A 5 4.04 0.14 31.20
N LEU A 6 3.37 -0.03 30.06
CA LEU A 6 3.97 0.17 28.74
C LEU A 6 3.38 1.34 27.93
N ALA A 7 2.51 2.14 28.48
CA ALA A 7 2.21 3.44 27.93
C ALA A 7 3.29 4.41 28.42
N SER A 8 4.48 4.41 27.81
CA SER A 8 5.23 5.65 27.74
C SER A 8 4.38 6.60 26.90
N CYS A 9 3.52 7.38 27.56
CA CYS A 9 3.03 8.62 26.99
C CYS A 9 4.27 9.38 26.58
N LEU A 10 4.60 9.36 25.27
CA LEU A 10 5.45 10.38 24.71
C LEU A 10 4.73 11.68 25.05
N ASP A 11 5.32 12.44 25.95
CA ASP A 11 4.80 13.75 26.33
C ASP A 11 4.83 14.61 25.06
N GLN A 12 3.65 14.81 24.44
CA GLN A 12 3.48 15.60 23.23
C GLN A 12 3.67 17.11 23.46
N SER A 13 4.01 17.51 24.70
CA SER A 13 4.19 18.92 25.09
C SER A 13 5.38 19.62 24.39
N GLY A 14 6.28 18.86 23.74
CA GLY A 14 7.40 19.40 22.97
C GLY A 14 7.16 19.48 21.45
N TYR A 15 6.03 18.96 20.93
CA TYR A 15 5.76 18.92 19.50
C TYR A 15 5.03 20.17 19.00
N ASN A 16 5.39 20.64 17.79
CA ASN A 16 4.65 21.70 17.08
C ASN A 16 3.30 21.21 16.54
N VAL A 17 2.56 20.44 17.34
CA VAL A 17 1.22 19.96 17.03
C VAL A 17 0.22 21.08 17.27
N LYS A 18 -0.57 21.40 16.25
CA LYS A 18 -1.66 22.37 16.30
C LYS A 18 -3.00 21.63 16.32
N ARG A 19 -3.93 22.10 17.13
CA ARG A 19 -5.28 21.52 17.27
C ARG A 19 -6.39 22.54 17.00
N LYS A 20 -6.03 23.76 16.61
CA LYS A 20 -6.95 24.87 16.31
C LYS A 20 -6.39 25.71 15.19
N LEU A 21 -7.26 26.24 14.35
CA LEU A 21 -6.92 27.11 13.23
C LEU A 21 -6.23 28.40 13.69
N ASP A 22 -6.53 28.91 14.89
CA ASP A 22 -5.92 30.13 15.42
C ASP A 22 -4.40 30.00 15.69
N PHE A 23 -3.88 28.77 15.76
CA PHE A 23 -2.48 28.51 16.08
C PHE A 23 -1.59 28.25 14.86
N ILE A 24 -2.15 28.33 13.64
CA ILE A 24 -1.39 28.24 12.41
C ILE A 24 -1.19 29.65 11.80
N MET A 25 -0.19 29.77 10.93
CA MET A 25 0.08 31.03 10.20
C MET A 25 -0.92 31.24 9.08
N ASP A 26 -1.05 32.49 8.59
CA ASP A 26 -1.87 32.81 7.43
C ASP A 26 -1.24 32.29 6.12
N ARG A 27 0.09 32.17 6.09
CA ARG A 27 0.85 31.73 4.93
C ARG A 27 1.95 30.77 5.31
N TYR A 28 2.17 29.77 4.44
CA TYR A 28 3.29 28.83 4.48
C TYR A 28 4.00 28.76 3.12
N ASP A 29 5.28 28.39 3.13
CA ASP A 29 5.99 28.07 1.89
C ASP A 29 5.45 26.79 1.24
N TYR A 30 5.08 25.80 2.06
CA TYR A 30 4.48 24.53 1.63
C TYR A 30 3.30 24.15 2.50
N ILE A 31 2.23 23.65 1.88
CA ILE A 31 1.13 22.96 2.57
C ILE A 31 1.08 21.52 2.07
N VAL A 32 1.12 20.56 2.99
CA VAL A 32 1.00 19.11 2.72
C VAL A 32 -0.35 18.64 3.23
N ILE A 33 -1.22 18.16 2.35
CA ILE A 33 -2.55 17.64 2.73
C ILE A 33 -2.48 16.14 2.87
N GLY A 34 -2.64 15.66 4.10
CA GLY A 34 -2.48 14.28 4.54
C GLY A 34 -1.16 14.08 5.31
N GLY A 35 -1.26 13.84 6.62
CA GLY A 35 -0.15 13.47 7.51
C GLY A 35 0.07 11.96 7.55
N GLY A 36 -0.07 11.30 6.37
CA GLY A 36 0.11 9.86 6.20
C GLY A 36 1.54 9.44 5.91
N THR A 37 1.68 8.24 5.34
CA THR A 37 2.96 7.60 5.03
C THR A 37 3.88 8.50 4.20
N SER A 38 3.40 9.08 3.12
CA SER A 38 4.20 9.95 2.24
C SER A 38 4.25 11.39 2.72
N GLY A 39 3.14 11.93 3.22
CA GLY A 39 3.04 13.34 3.60
C GLY A 39 4.00 13.74 4.70
N LEU A 40 4.15 12.91 5.75
CA LEU A 40 5.12 13.17 6.83
C LEU A 40 6.58 13.07 6.33
N VAL A 41 6.88 12.19 5.38
CA VAL A 41 8.21 12.13 4.76
C VAL A 41 8.51 13.42 4.01
N VAL A 42 7.62 13.84 3.11
CA VAL A 42 7.80 15.07 2.31
C VAL A 42 7.92 16.28 3.22
N ALA A 43 7.02 16.43 4.19
CA ALA A 43 7.03 17.57 5.11
C ALA A 43 8.32 17.63 5.95
N THR A 44 8.78 16.49 6.44
CA THR A 44 10.02 16.39 7.20
C THR A 44 11.21 16.80 6.35
N ARG A 45 11.28 16.34 5.08
CA ARG A 45 12.35 16.70 4.16
C ARG A 45 12.32 18.16 3.72
N LEU A 46 11.13 18.71 3.44
CA LEU A 46 11.00 20.14 3.08
C LEU A 46 11.36 21.06 4.24
N SER A 47 11.07 20.68 5.48
CA SER A 47 11.41 21.46 6.68
C SER A 47 12.89 21.37 7.11
N GLU A 48 13.73 20.61 6.40
CA GLU A 48 15.19 20.63 6.60
C GLU A 48 15.80 22.01 6.26
N ASP A 49 15.19 22.76 5.35
CA ASP A 49 15.52 24.16 5.15
C ASP A 49 14.82 25.02 6.22
N PRO A 50 15.54 25.62 7.18
CA PRO A 50 14.94 26.39 8.27
C PRO A 50 14.26 27.69 7.80
N ASN A 51 14.52 28.13 6.56
CA ASN A 51 13.89 29.30 5.95
C ASN A 51 12.56 28.95 5.25
N LYS A 52 12.16 27.69 5.22
CA LYS A 52 10.93 27.21 4.60
C LYS A 52 9.96 26.74 5.66
N THR A 53 8.79 27.34 5.69
CA THR A 53 7.69 26.96 6.59
C THR A 53 6.81 25.91 5.94
N VAL A 54 6.48 24.84 6.71
CA VAL A 54 5.71 23.71 6.25
C VAL A 54 4.52 23.46 7.17
N LEU A 55 3.31 23.42 6.61
CA LEU A 55 2.09 22.98 7.31
C LEU A 55 1.69 21.59 6.79
N VAL A 56 1.51 20.65 7.71
CA VAL A 56 0.83 19.38 7.42
C VAL A 56 -0.59 19.47 7.97
N VAL A 57 -1.58 19.12 7.15
CA VAL A 57 -3.01 19.05 7.55
C VAL A 57 -3.43 17.58 7.58
N GLU A 58 -3.82 17.06 8.75
CA GLU A 58 -4.19 15.66 8.95
C GLU A 58 -5.57 15.55 9.60
N HIS A 59 -6.43 14.73 8.99
CA HIS A 59 -7.80 14.50 9.47
C HIS A 59 -7.83 13.69 10.76
N GLY A 60 -6.93 12.72 10.91
CA GLY A 60 -6.80 11.87 12.10
C GLY A 60 -6.12 12.56 13.27
N ASP A 61 -5.89 11.80 14.29
CA ASP A 61 -5.10 12.16 15.48
C ASP A 61 -4.01 11.10 15.71
N PHE A 62 -3.15 11.29 16.69
CA PHE A 62 -2.15 10.29 17.07
C PHE A 62 -2.78 9.01 17.64
N ALA A 63 -2.13 7.88 17.46
CA ALA A 63 -2.53 6.60 18.00
C ALA A 63 -1.33 5.81 18.53
N ASN A 64 -1.04 5.99 19.82
CA ASN A 64 0.01 5.26 20.53
C ASN A 64 -0.61 4.18 21.41
N THR A 65 -1.06 3.09 20.82
CA THR A 65 -1.65 1.95 21.51
C THR A 65 -0.93 0.66 21.14
N ILE A 66 -1.04 -0.36 21.98
CA ILE A 66 -0.45 -1.68 21.71
C ILE A 66 -0.91 -2.26 20.37
N ASN A 67 -2.14 -1.96 19.94
CA ASN A 67 -2.69 -2.40 18.64
C ASN A 67 -1.95 -1.76 17.44
N VAL A 68 -1.21 -0.69 17.65
CA VAL A 68 -0.39 -0.05 16.63
C VAL A 68 1.07 -0.46 16.76
N THR A 69 1.60 -0.49 17.99
CA THR A 69 3.04 -0.62 18.23
C THR A 69 3.53 -2.06 18.26
N VAL A 70 2.75 -2.99 18.81
CA VAL A 70 3.13 -4.41 18.96
C VAL A 70 2.82 -5.18 17.67
N PRO A 71 3.79 -5.85 17.04
CA PRO A 71 3.60 -6.50 15.74
C PRO A 71 2.41 -7.46 15.67
N TYR A 72 2.22 -8.31 16.65
CA TYR A 72 1.12 -9.28 16.70
C TYR A 72 -0.26 -8.64 16.56
N PHE A 73 -0.49 -7.48 17.19
CA PHE A 73 -1.80 -6.82 17.19
C PHE A 73 -2.11 -6.04 15.92
N THR A 74 -1.18 -5.95 14.98
CA THR A 74 -1.36 -5.15 13.76
C THR A 74 -2.44 -5.67 12.83
N THR A 75 -2.81 -6.95 12.96
CA THR A 75 -3.92 -7.59 12.24
C THR A 75 -5.22 -7.59 13.02
N GLY A 76 -5.21 -7.05 14.23
CA GLY A 76 -6.39 -6.91 15.09
C GLY A 76 -7.32 -5.77 14.64
N ASP A 77 -8.26 -5.40 15.53
CA ASP A 77 -9.23 -4.35 15.26
C ASP A 77 -8.57 -2.96 15.18
N GLN A 78 -8.48 -2.41 13.98
CA GLN A 78 -8.00 -1.07 13.68
C GLN A 78 -9.16 -0.09 13.38
N THR A 79 -10.42 -0.53 13.45
CA THR A 79 -11.60 0.25 13.04
C THR A 79 -11.62 1.70 13.56
N PRO A 80 -11.27 2.00 14.82
CA PRO A 80 -11.25 3.38 15.31
C PRO A 80 -10.25 4.32 14.61
N ARG A 81 -9.32 3.74 13.81
CA ARG A 81 -8.23 4.45 13.11
C ARG A 81 -8.36 4.36 11.60
N LEU A 82 -9.50 3.92 11.11
CA LEU A 82 -9.78 3.75 9.70
C LEU A 82 -10.91 4.66 9.25
N TYR A 83 -10.87 5.06 7.99
CA TYR A 83 -12.05 5.54 7.32
C TYR A 83 -12.99 4.36 6.99
N HIS A 84 -14.28 4.60 7.00
CA HIS A 84 -15.27 3.67 6.46
C HIS A 84 -15.46 3.98 4.97
N MET A 85 -14.89 3.16 4.08
CA MET A 85 -14.84 3.38 2.65
C MET A 85 -15.46 2.19 1.89
N PRO A 86 -16.81 2.06 1.88
CA PRO A 86 -17.48 0.99 1.15
C PRO A 86 -17.34 1.21 -0.36
N SER A 87 -17.13 0.11 -1.09
CA SER A 87 -17.19 0.13 -2.55
C SER A 87 -18.64 0.24 -3.05
N THR A 88 -18.78 0.56 -4.32
CA THR A 88 -20.01 0.23 -5.04
C THR A 88 -20.20 -1.30 -5.09
N PRO A 89 -21.44 -1.81 -5.32
CA PRO A 89 -21.67 -3.23 -5.57
C PRO A 89 -20.82 -3.72 -6.74
N GLN A 90 -19.97 -4.73 -6.52
CA GLN A 90 -19.05 -5.25 -7.53
C GLN A 90 -19.76 -6.29 -8.41
N VAL A 91 -20.07 -5.91 -9.64
CA VAL A 91 -20.89 -6.72 -10.58
C VAL A 91 -20.30 -8.12 -10.79
N ASN A 92 -18.99 -8.21 -11.01
CA ASN A 92 -18.31 -9.49 -11.25
C ASN A 92 -18.02 -10.28 -9.96
N LEU A 93 -18.39 -9.76 -8.81
CA LEU A 93 -18.30 -10.43 -7.51
C LEU A 93 -19.69 -10.57 -6.87
N ALA A 94 -20.68 -10.97 -7.65
CA ALA A 94 -22.06 -11.22 -7.24
C ALA A 94 -22.73 -10.01 -6.51
N GLY A 95 -22.36 -8.79 -6.87
CA GLY A 95 -22.92 -7.56 -6.26
C GLY A 95 -22.38 -7.28 -4.84
N ARG A 96 -21.38 -7.99 -4.36
CA ARG A 96 -20.82 -7.76 -3.02
C ARG A 96 -20.20 -6.37 -2.89
N VAL A 97 -20.34 -5.81 -1.68
CA VAL A 97 -19.70 -4.55 -1.26
C VAL A 97 -18.51 -4.90 -0.38
N SER A 98 -17.35 -4.33 -0.68
CA SER A 98 -16.14 -4.45 0.13
C SER A 98 -15.84 -3.12 0.80
N ASN A 99 -15.37 -3.15 2.06
CA ASN A 99 -14.89 -1.96 2.74
C ASN A 99 -13.37 -1.87 2.59
N LEU A 100 -12.89 -0.80 1.93
CA LEU A 100 -11.46 -0.54 1.78
C LEU A 100 -10.91 0.08 3.06
N ARG A 101 -9.87 -0.50 3.64
CA ARG A 101 -9.26 -0.08 4.90
C ARG A 101 -8.17 0.96 4.66
N ILE A 102 -8.44 2.19 5.00
CA ILE A 102 -7.52 3.33 4.83
C ILE A 102 -7.32 4.00 6.18
N GLY A 103 -6.07 4.29 6.54
CA GLY A 103 -5.72 4.92 7.80
C GLY A 103 -6.26 6.34 7.93
N ASN A 104 -6.94 6.62 9.04
CA ASN A 104 -7.38 7.94 9.51
C ASN A 104 -6.65 8.27 10.81
N VAL A 105 -5.35 8.46 10.71
CA VAL A 105 -4.43 8.58 11.84
C VAL A 105 -3.12 9.19 11.37
N VAL A 106 -2.42 9.91 12.24
CA VAL A 106 -1.06 10.39 11.95
C VAL A 106 -0.15 9.21 11.59
N GLY A 107 0.57 9.31 10.47
CA GLY A 107 1.29 8.21 9.85
C GLY A 107 0.47 7.42 8.82
N GLY A 108 -0.85 7.67 8.74
CA GLY A 108 -1.75 7.10 7.73
C GLY A 108 -1.82 5.57 7.74
N SER A 109 -2.01 4.96 6.57
CA SER A 109 -2.11 3.50 6.43
C SER A 109 -0.84 2.76 6.87
N GLY A 110 0.34 3.40 6.89
CA GLY A 110 1.58 2.85 7.44
C GLY A 110 1.51 2.56 8.95
N THR A 111 0.59 3.20 9.67
CA THR A 111 0.36 3.02 11.11
C THR A 111 -0.55 1.83 11.42
N VAL A 112 -1.41 1.43 10.48
CA VAL A 112 -2.49 0.44 10.71
C VAL A 112 -2.40 -0.81 9.81
N ASN A 113 -1.39 -0.92 8.96
CA ASN A 113 -1.19 -2.04 8.05
C ASN A 113 -0.57 -3.29 8.74
N GLY A 114 -0.41 -4.38 7.97
CA GLY A 114 0.18 -5.65 8.43
C GLY A 114 1.72 -5.65 8.50
N MET A 115 2.39 -4.52 8.38
CA MET A 115 3.85 -4.32 8.52
C MET A 115 4.72 -4.97 7.43
N ALA A 116 4.19 -5.66 6.44
CA ALA A 116 4.99 -6.29 5.39
C ALA A 116 5.85 -5.25 4.64
N TRP A 117 7.16 -5.48 4.55
CA TRP A 117 8.10 -4.58 3.90
C TRP A 117 8.77 -5.27 2.72
N VAL A 118 8.12 -5.23 1.58
CA VAL A 118 8.63 -5.79 0.32
C VAL A 118 8.69 -4.73 -0.77
N ARG A 119 9.54 -4.96 -1.76
CA ARG A 119 9.67 -4.15 -2.96
C ARG A 119 9.31 -4.98 -4.18
N GLY A 120 8.84 -4.32 -5.22
CA GLY A 120 8.73 -4.92 -6.53
C GLY A 120 10.10 -5.28 -7.10
N SER A 121 10.13 -6.14 -8.09
CA SER A 121 11.35 -6.41 -8.86
C SER A 121 11.76 -5.19 -9.69
N ALA A 122 13.01 -5.14 -10.14
CA ALA A 122 13.52 -4.06 -10.99
C ALA A 122 12.62 -3.82 -12.22
N ILE A 123 12.11 -4.89 -12.83
CA ILE A 123 11.23 -4.80 -13.99
C ILE A 123 9.90 -4.07 -13.70
N ASP A 124 9.45 -4.06 -12.46
CA ASP A 124 8.23 -3.32 -12.07
C ASP A 124 8.45 -1.82 -12.19
N TYR A 125 9.57 -1.31 -11.68
CA TYR A 125 9.89 0.11 -11.70
C TYR A 125 10.40 0.55 -13.07
N ASP A 126 11.20 -0.26 -13.75
CA ASP A 126 11.61 0.01 -15.14
C ASP A 126 10.39 0.13 -16.07
N SER A 127 9.30 -0.55 -15.72
CA SER A 127 8.03 -0.41 -16.44
C SER A 127 7.42 1.00 -16.32
N TRP A 128 7.63 1.69 -15.19
CA TRP A 128 7.19 3.08 -15.04
C TRP A 128 7.95 4.02 -15.97
N GLU A 129 9.26 3.83 -16.10
CA GLU A 129 10.09 4.59 -17.05
C GLU A 129 9.68 4.29 -18.48
N ASN A 130 9.44 3.03 -18.82
CA ASN A 130 8.96 2.59 -20.14
C ASN A 130 7.57 3.14 -20.51
N LEU A 131 6.76 3.53 -19.53
CA LEU A 131 5.48 4.20 -19.74
C LEU A 131 5.64 5.68 -20.10
N GLY A 132 6.86 6.24 -20.07
CA GLY A 132 7.16 7.60 -20.43
C GLY A 132 7.51 8.51 -19.25
N ASN A 133 7.96 7.94 -18.14
CA ASN A 133 8.35 8.66 -16.93
C ASN A 133 9.88 8.56 -16.70
N PRO A 134 10.70 9.36 -17.37
CA PRO A 134 12.15 9.30 -17.24
C PRO A 134 12.59 9.52 -15.79
N GLY A 135 13.52 8.69 -15.32
CA GLY A 135 14.06 8.75 -13.97
C GLY A 135 13.25 7.98 -12.93
N TRP A 136 12.25 7.17 -13.33
CA TRP A 136 11.44 6.35 -12.42
C TRP A 136 11.75 4.86 -12.51
N GLY A 137 12.87 4.48 -13.15
CA GLY A 137 13.38 3.12 -13.19
C GLY A 137 14.06 2.68 -11.89
N TRP A 138 14.39 1.40 -11.82
CA TRP A 138 15.01 0.77 -10.65
C TRP A 138 16.28 1.48 -10.18
N ASP A 139 17.20 1.81 -11.08
CA ASP A 139 18.49 2.44 -10.74
C ASP A 139 18.36 3.79 -10.03
N THR A 140 17.25 4.47 -10.20
CA THR A 140 16.90 5.68 -9.46
C THR A 140 16.22 5.32 -8.14
N LEU A 141 15.18 4.49 -8.19
CA LEU A 141 14.34 4.22 -7.02
C LEU A 141 15.08 3.45 -5.93
N ILE A 142 16.05 2.58 -6.26
CA ILE A 142 16.85 1.89 -5.24
C ILE A 142 17.59 2.86 -4.30
N LYS A 143 18.00 4.03 -4.81
CA LYS A 143 18.63 5.08 -4.00
C LYS A 143 17.68 5.64 -2.94
N TYR A 144 16.40 5.79 -3.31
CA TYR A 144 15.36 6.31 -2.42
C TYR A 144 14.78 5.23 -1.50
N PHE A 145 14.76 3.98 -1.91
CA PHE A 145 14.55 2.85 -0.99
C PHE A 145 15.60 2.82 0.11
N ARG A 146 16.86 2.97 -0.25
CA ARG A 146 17.98 3.05 0.73
C ARG A 146 17.88 4.30 1.61
N LYS A 147 17.53 5.45 1.02
CA LYS A 147 17.35 6.72 1.74
C LYS A 147 16.21 6.65 2.75
N SER A 148 15.18 5.84 2.50
CA SER A 148 14.01 5.71 3.39
C SER A 148 14.20 4.70 4.52
N SER A 149 15.03 3.66 4.36
CA SER A 149 15.05 2.53 5.28
C SER A 149 16.45 2.03 5.62
N ARG A 150 16.57 1.47 6.83
CA ARG A 150 17.72 0.72 7.32
C ARG A 150 17.29 -0.68 7.74
N PHE A 151 18.17 -1.67 7.57
CA PHE A 151 17.92 -2.99 8.11
C PHE A 151 18.39 -3.07 9.57
N SER A 152 17.47 -3.46 10.46
CA SER A 152 17.67 -3.64 11.89
C SER A 152 17.49 -5.12 12.22
N PRO A 153 18.54 -5.94 12.18
CA PRO A 153 18.42 -7.38 12.43
C PRO A 153 18.05 -7.63 13.90
N PRO A 154 17.37 -8.74 14.20
CA PRO A 154 17.22 -9.21 15.57
C PRO A 154 18.58 -9.61 16.17
N ALA A 155 18.62 -9.92 17.48
CA ALA A 155 19.84 -10.36 18.14
C ALA A 155 20.50 -11.53 17.40
N ALA A 156 21.85 -11.57 17.38
CA ALA A 156 22.64 -12.51 16.58
C ALA A 156 22.26 -13.99 16.79
N LYS A 157 21.86 -14.36 18.01
CA LYS A 157 21.38 -15.72 18.31
C LYS A 157 20.16 -16.13 17.46
N TYR A 158 19.25 -15.19 17.14
CA TYR A 158 18.06 -15.47 16.31
C TYR A 158 18.42 -15.48 14.82
N VAL A 159 19.37 -14.64 14.41
CA VAL A 159 19.93 -14.68 13.04
C VAL A 159 20.52 -16.06 12.75
N GLU A 160 21.32 -16.58 13.65
CA GLU A 160 21.93 -17.93 13.54
C GLU A 160 20.87 -19.03 13.64
N GLN A 161 19.97 -18.95 14.64
CA GLN A 161 18.93 -19.96 14.89
C GLN A 161 18.01 -20.17 13.69
N TYR A 162 17.59 -19.08 13.00
CA TYR A 162 16.62 -19.13 11.92
C TYR A 162 17.26 -19.08 10.53
N GLY A 163 18.58 -18.86 10.45
CA GLY A 163 19.27 -18.72 9.17
C GLY A 163 18.81 -17.47 8.41
N TYR A 164 18.67 -16.35 9.11
CA TYR A 164 18.29 -15.09 8.47
C TYR A 164 19.42 -14.54 7.61
N GLU A 165 19.09 -14.21 6.37
CA GLU A 165 19.98 -13.53 5.44
C GLU A 165 19.29 -12.31 4.86
N TRP A 166 20.04 -11.29 4.48
CA TRP A 166 19.56 -10.09 3.80
C TRP A 166 20.67 -9.45 2.97
N SER A 167 20.27 -8.77 1.90
CA SER A 167 21.18 -7.99 1.06
C SER A 167 21.51 -6.66 1.75
N ARG A 168 22.77 -6.46 2.16
CA ARG A 168 23.19 -5.18 2.76
C ARG A 168 23.01 -4.01 1.80
N ASP A 169 23.19 -4.27 0.50
CA ASP A 169 23.06 -3.26 -0.55
C ASP A 169 21.62 -2.89 -0.87
N ALA A 170 20.64 -3.63 -0.39
CA ALA A 170 19.23 -3.27 -0.53
C ALA A 170 18.79 -2.15 0.42
N TYR A 171 19.50 -1.95 1.54
CA TYR A 171 19.16 -0.99 2.59
C TYR A 171 20.24 0.09 2.74
N GLY A 172 19.89 1.20 3.39
CA GLY A 172 20.82 2.28 3.74
C GLY A 172 20.73 2.62 5.22
N ASP A 173 20.90 3.91 5.52
CA ASP A 173 20.80 4.46 6.88
C ASP A 173 19.50 5.27 7.07
N GLY A 174 18.47 4.93 6.30
CA GLY A 174 17.18 5.64 6.32
C GLY A 174 16.45 5.57 7.67
N PRO A 175 15.47 6.43 7.90
CA PRO A 175 14.80 6.52 9.19
C PRO A 175 13.96 5.30 9.55
N ILE A 176 13.32 4.64 8.56
CA ILE A 176 12.46 3.48 8.82
C ILE A 176 13.31 2.26 9.17
N HIS A 177 13.06 1.70 10.35
CA HIS A 177 13.60 0.41 10.75
C HIS A 177 12.85 -0.71 10.07
N VAL A 178 13.59 -1.64 9.47
CA VAL A 178 13.08 -2.83 8.80
C VAL A 178 13.87 -4.03 9.31
N GLY A 179 13.20 -5.10 9.67
CA GLY A 179 13.91 -6.26 10.21
C GLY A 179 13.07 -7.52 10.19
N TYR A 180 13.67 -8.59 10.68
CA TYR A 180 12.98 -9.85 10.91
C TYR A 180 12.58 -9.98 12.38
N PRO A 181 11.46 -10.67 12.69
CA PRO A 181 11.08 -10.92 14.08
C PRO A 181 12.09 -11.83 14.79
N SER A 182 12.15 -11.72 16.10
CA SER A 182 12.97 -12.59 16.95
C SER A 182 12.32 -13.96 17.23
N TRP A 183 11.30 -14.31 16.50
CA TRP A 183 10.53 -15.55 16.62
C TRP A 183 10.14 -16.11 15.26
N GLN A 184 10.07 -17.45 15.17
CA GLN A 184 9.55 -18.19 14.03
C GLN A 184 8.65 -19.31 14.49
N TRP A 185 7.48 -19.44 13.87
CA TRP A 185 6.61 -20.58 14.10
C TRP A 185 7.25 -21.86 13.56
N PRO A 186 7.36 -22.94 14.34
CA PRO A 186 7.93 -24.20 13.87
C PRO A 186 7.28 -24.73 12.58
N ALA A 187 5.97 -24.58 12.42
CA ALA A 187 5.24 -24.96 11.21
C ALA A 187 5.72 -24.20 9.96
N ALA A 188 6.26 -22.97 10.10
CA ALA A 188 6.76 -22.20 8.98
C ALA A 188 7.97 -22.85 8.28
N ALA A 189 8.80 -23.57 9.02
CA ALA A 189 9.94 -24.28 8.44
C ALA A 189 9.49 -25.44 7.52
N LEU A 190 8.39 -26.12 7.85
CA LEU A 190 7.80 -27.16 7.01
C LEU A 190 7.21 -26.57 5.73
N GLN A 191 6.49 -25.46 5.86
CA GLN A 191 5.94 -24.73 4.71
C GLN A 191 7.06 -24.20 3.80
N ALA A 192 8.17 -23.70 4.36
CA ALA A 192 9.30 -23.24 3.56
C ALA A 192 9.97 -24.39 2.77
N ARG A 193 10.19 -25.54 3.42
CA ARG A 193 10.71 -26.74 2.75
C ARG A 193 9.83 -27.19 1.59
N ALA A 194 8.51 -27.14 1.76
CA ALA A 194 7.58 -27.46 0.69
C ALA A 194 7.81 -26.63 -0.57
N TRP A 195 8.07 -25.34 -0.43
CA TRP A 195 8.37 -24.48 -1.57
C TRP A 195 9.73 -24.78 -2.18
N VAL A 196 10.75 -25.02 -1.36
CA VAL A 196 12.14 -25.23 -1.82
C VAL A 196 12.33 -26.65 -2.35
N ASP A 197 12.03 -27.66 -1.55
CA ASP A 197 12.40 -29.05 -1.81
C ASP A 197 11.35 -29.74 -2.70
N ASP A 198 10.06 -29.50 -2.43
CA ASP A 198 8.99 -30.22 -3.14
C ASP A 198 8.50 -29.49 -4.40
N LEU A 199 8.52 -28.14 -4.38
CA LEU A 199 8.03 -27.31 -5.49
C LEU A 199 9.13 -26.60 -6.28
N ASN A 200 10.41 -26.76 -5.91
CA ASN A 200 11.59 -26.20 -6.58
C ASN A 200 11.55 -24.68 -6.76
N ALA A 201 11.00 -23.93 -5.78
CA ALA A 201 11.02 -22.50 -5.80
C ALA A 201 12.46 -21.97 -5.61
N SER A 202 12.83 -20.93 -6.34
CA SER A 202 14.12 -20.26 -6.18
C SER A 202 14.19 -19.61 -4.80
N VAL A 203 15.29 -19.82 -4.08
CA VAL A 203 15.52 -19.18 -2.77
C VAL A 203 16.24 -17.86 -3.01
N LEU A 204 15.67 -16.77 -2.47
CA LEU A 204 16.27 -15.44 -2.53
C LEU A 204 16.90 -15.11 -1.19
N ILE A 205 18.09 -14.48 -1.23
CA ILE A 205 18.74 -13.93 -0.03
C ILE A 205 17.85 -12.81 0.53
N ASP A 206 17.37 -11.94 -0.37
CA ASP A 206 16.50 -10.81 -0.03
C ASP A 206 15.63 -10.45 -1.24
N GLY A 207 14.32 -10.40 -1.06
CA GLY A 207 13.39 -9.96 -2.12
C GLY A 207 13.38 -8.44 -2.36
N ALA A 208 14.31 -7.68 -1.78
CA ALA A 208 14.33 -6.22 -1.82
C ALA A 208 15.47 -5.62 -2.66
N ASP A 209 16.27 -6.45 -3.35
CA ASP A 209 17.46 -6.02 -4.12
C ASP A 209 17.22 -5.94 -5.64
N GLY A 210 15.97 -6.07 -6.09
CA GLY A 210 15.56 -5.96 -7.50
C GLY A 210 15.12 -7.26 -8.14
N ASP A 211 15.15 -8.36 -7.40
CA ASP A 211 14.52 -9.62 -7.79
C ASP A 211 13.66 -10.12 -6.62
N ASN A 212 12.37 -10.36 -6.89
CA ASN A 212 11.44 -10.83 -5.88
C ASN A 212 10.74 -12.15 -6.26
N VAL A 213 11.06 -12.74 -7.42
CA VAL A 213 10.43 -13.99 -7.87
C VAL A 213 11.14 -15.19 -7.25
N GLY A 214 10.46 -15.85 -6.34
CA GLY A 214 10.97 -16.95 -5.52
C GLY A 214 10.49 -16.86 -4.09
N ILE A 215 11.03 -17.69 -3.22
CA ILE A 215 10.79 -17.67 -1.78
C ILE A 215 11.82 -16.77 -1.08
N ALA A 216 11.34 -15.85 -0.25
CA ALA A 216 12.17 -14.97 0.57
C ALA A 216 11.66 -14.91 2.01
N TRP A 217 12.52 -14.43 2.91
CA TRP A 217 12.06 -13.88 4.16
C TRP A 217 11.23 -12.61 3.89
N LEU A 218 10.13 -12.43 4.63
CA LEU A 218 9.31 -11.24 4.58
C LEU A 218 9.70 -10.30 5.73
N PRO A 219 10.45 -9.24 5.49
CA PRO A 219 10.76 -8.27 6.53
C PRO A 219 9.51 -7.50 6.96
N GLN A 220 9.53 -7.03 8.19
CA GLN A 220 8.50 -6.13 8.73
C GLN A 220 9.11 -4.76 9.05
N ASN A 221 8.32 -3.67 8.96
CA ASN A 221 8.77 -2.33 9.34
C ASN A 221 8.80 -2.20 10.87
N SER A 222 9.77 -2.86 11.48
CA SER A 222 10.00 -2.82 12.93
C SER A 222 11.47 -2.73 13.26
N ASP A 223 11.77 -2.18 14.43
CA ASP A 223 13.06 -2.34 15.05
C ASP A 223 13.27 -3.81 15.45
N GLY A 224 14.36 -4.42 15.03
CA GLY A 224 14.66 -5.84 15.30
C GLY A 224 15.01 -6.13 16.76
N VAL A 225 15.35 -5.12 17.57
CA VAL A 225 15.67 -5.24 18.98
C VAL A 225 14.46 -4.93 19.87
N GLU A 226 13.83 -3.78 19.63
CA GLU A 226 12.66 -3.34 20.41
C GLU A 226 11.37 -4.04 19.99
N SER A 227 11.37 -4.68 18.83
CA SER A 227 10.21 -5.37 18.24
C SER A 227 8.95 -4.49 18.22
N THR A 228 9.12 -3.22 17.84
CA THR A 228 8.03 -2.25 17.72
C THR A 228 7.93 -1.70 16.31
N ARG A 229 6.69 -1.36 15.89
CA ARG A 229 6.44 -0.80 14.55
C ARG A 229 7.20 0.52 14.34
N SER A 230 7.83 0.67 13.17
CA SER A 230 8.41 1.90 12.65
C SER A 230 7.50 2.51 11.60
N THR A 231 7.09 3.77 11.77
CA THR A 231 6.15 4.49 10.90
C THR A 231 6.72 5.82 10.43
N SER A 232 6.05 6.50 9.50
CA SER A 232 6.42 7.87 9.13
C SER A 232 6.23 8.85 10.29
N GLU A 233 5.33 8.56 11.24
CA GLU A 233 5.19 9.34 12.47
C GLU A 233 6.42 9.16 13.36
N THR A 234 6.78 7.92 13.72
CA THR A 234 7.87 7.65 14.67
C THR A 234 9.26 7.90 14.08
N ALA A 235 9.45 7.63 12.78
CA ALA A 235 10.75 7.68 12.13
C ALA A 235 11.08 9.04 11.48
N TYR A 236 10.09 9.77 11.00
CA TYR A 236 10.31 11.07 10.33
C TYR A 236 9.79 12.25 11.15
N TYR A 237 8.48 12.24 11.51
CA TYR A 237 7.88 13.39 12.16
C TYR A 237 8.39 13.58 13.59
N SER A 238 8.37 12.55 14.43
CA SER A 238 8.74 12.66 15.85
C SER A 238 10.15 13.24 16.06
N PRO A 239 11.21 12.80 15.34
CA PRO A 239 12.54 13.41 15.44
C PRO A 239 12.58 14.86 14.95
N ALA A 240 11.71 15.26 14.04
CA ALA A 240 11.64 16.61 13.47
C ALA A 240 10.63 17.53 14.18
N SER A 241 9.84 17.02 15.10
CA SER A 241 8.69 17.71 15.72
C SER A 241 9.06 18.98 16.49
N GLY A 242 10.31 19.11 16.94
CA GLY A 242 10.85 20.32 17.58
C GLY A 242 11.26 21.44 16.60
N ARG A 243 11.19 21.23 15.28
CA ARG A 243 11.54 22.27 14.29
C ARG A 243 10.49 23.38 14.31
N PRO A 244 10.87 24.67 14.48
CA PRO A 244 9.90 25.77 14.57
C PRO A 244 9.18 26.05 13.24
N ASN A 245 9.70 25.57 12.14
CA ASN A 245 9.18 25.75 10.78
C ASN A 245 8.34 24.56 10.27
N LEU A 246 8.14 23.50 11.07
CA LEU A 246 7.27 22.35 10.76
C LEU A 246 6.07 22.33 11.70
N HIS A 247 4.89 22.55 11.17
CA HIS A 247 3.62 22.51 11.91
C HIS A 247 2.78 21.32 11.45
N LEU A 248 2.27 20.52 12.39
CA LEU A 248 1.28 19.47 12.13
C LEU A 248 -0.06 19.88 12.74
N LEU A 249 -1.06 20.10 11.90
CA LEU A 249 -2.43 20.41 12.29
C LEU A 249 -3.27 19.13 12.20
N VAL A 250 -3.58 18.53 13.35
CA VAL A 250 -4.40 17.32 13.46
C VAL A 250 -5.87 17.63 13.64
N ARG A 251 -6.76 16.68 13.29
CA ARG A 251 -8.22 16.79 13.34
C ARG A 251 -8.76 17.88 12.41
N HIS A 252 -8.04 18.11 11.29
CA HIS A 252 -8.40 19.06 10.25
C HIS A 252 -8.17 18.44 8.87
N TYR A 253 -8.84 18.96 7.86
CA TYR A 253 -8.67 18.51 6.48
C TYR A 253 -8.64 19.69 5.50
N GLY A 254 -7.99 19.49 4.36
CA GLY A 254 -8.09 20.38 3.22
C GLY A 254 -9.40 20.11 2.48
N ALA A 255 -10.26 21.10 2.37
CA ALA A 255 -11.53 20.99 1.66
C ALA A 255 -11.34 21.02 0.15
N ASN A 256 -10.54 21.98 -0.32
CA ASN A 256 -10.16 22.18 -1.71
C ASN A 256 -8.88 22.99 -1.80
N VAL A 257 -8.19 22.88 -2.94
CA VAL A 257 -7.09 23.76 -3.34
C VAL A 257 -7.68 24.91 -4.13
N GLU A 258 -7.25 26.13 -3.85
CA GLU A 258 -7.72 27.33 -4.54
C GLU A 258 -6.69 27.84 -5.55
N PHE A 259 -7.20 28.38 -6.66
CA PHE A 259 -6.39 28.84 -7.79
C PHE A 259 -6.74 30.28 -8.19
N GLN A 260 -5.72 31.03 -8.61
CA GLN A 260 -5.89 32.26 -9.38
C GLN A 260 -5.48 31.97 -10.82
N GLY A 261 -6.46 31.85 -11.71
CA GLY A 261 -6.24 31.26 -13.01
C GLY A 261 -5.79 29.80 -12.89
N ASN A 262 -4.56 29.48 -13.29
CA ASN A 262 -3.98 28.16 -13.15
C ASN A 262 -2.85 28.08 -12.10
N VAL A 263 -2.71 29.10 -11.24
CA VAL A 263 -1.69 29.15 -10.19
C VAL A 263 -2.33 28.85 -8.84
N THR A 264 -1.78 27.92 -8.10
CA THR A 264 -2.18 27.61 -6.72
C THR A 264 -1.96 28.83 -5.82
N ILE A 265 -2.96 29.20 -5.02
CA ILE A 265 -2.87 30.31 -4.06
C ILE A 265 -3.03 29.86 -2.61
N GLY A 266 -3.55 28.67 -2.36
CA GLY A 266 -3.71 28.13 -1.02
C GLY A 266 -4.72 27.02 -0.92
N VAL A 267 -5.12 26.73 0.31
CA VAL A 267 -6.03 25.65 0.67
C VAL A 267 -7.08 26.14 1.66
N GLN A 268 -8.33 25.76 1.45
CA GLN A 268 -9.36 25.89 2.47
C GLN A 268 -9.23 24.76 3.48
N VAL A 269 -8.84 25.08 4.71
CA VAL A 269 -8.66 24.12 5.81
C VAL A 269 -9.88 24.16 6.71
N VAL A 270 -10.41 22.99 7.07
CA VAL A 270 -11.63 22.83 7.88
C VAL A 270 -11.35 21.99 9.11
N SER A 271 -11.92 22.40 10.26
CA SER A 271 -11.89 21.64 11.50
C SER A 271 -12.91 20.50 11.45
N ARG A 272 -12.44 19.26 11.63
CA ARG A 272 -13.30 18.07 11.68
C ARG A 272 -14.37 18.17 12.79
N ASP A 273 -14.01 18.75 13.93
CA ASP A 273 -14.87 18.71 15.13
C ASP A 273 -15.85 19.87 15.22
N ARG A 274 -15.53 21.01 14.60
CA ARG A 274 -16.30 22.24 14.75
C ARG A 274 -16.90 22.74 13.46
N GLY A 275 -16.37 22.30 12.29
CA GLY A 275 -16.76 22.79 10.98
C GLY A 275 -16.30 24.23 10.70
N ASP A 276 -15.58 24.89 11.61
CA ASP A 276 -14.93 26.17 11.33
C ASP A 276 -13.84 25.98 10.26
N SER A 277 -13.71 26.99 9.40
CA SER A 277 -12.78 26.91 8.27
C SER A 277 -11.92 28.15 8.15
N ARG A 278 -10.75 27.99 7.53
CA ARG A 278 -9.81 29.09 7.28
C ARG A 278 -9.06 28.85 5.97
N PHE A 279 -8.97 29.90 5.15
CA PHE A 279 -8.06 29.89 4.01
C PHE A 279 -6.62 30.08 4.51
N VAL A 280 -5.72 29.19 4.04
CA VAL A 280 -4.28 29.25 4.33
C VAL A 280 -3.55 29.40 3.00
N SER A 281 -2.80 30.50 2.86
CA SER A 281 -2.11 30.83 1.62
C SER A 281 -0.83 30.02 1.43
N SER A 282 -0.64 29.47 0.23
CA SER A 282 0.62 28.89 -0.26
C SER A 282 0.60 28.78 -1.78
N GLU A 283 1.73 29.03 -2.39
CA GLU A 283 1.93 28.79 -3.83
C GLU A 283 2.39 27.36 -4.12
N ASN A 284 2.66 26.56 -3.08
CA ASN A 284 3.15 25.20 -3.18
C ASN A 284 2.32 24.26 -2.29
N VAL A 285 1.48 23.45 -2.91
CA VAL A 285 0.60 22.47 -2.23
C VAL A 285 0.96 21.07 -2.68
N VAL A 286 1.11 20.15 -1.71
CA VAL A 286 1.37 18.74 -1.95
C VAL A 286 0.18 17.93 -1.46
N LEU A 287 -0.48 17.20 -2.35
CA LEU A 287 -1.51 16.25 -2.03
C LEU A 287 -0.87 14.91 -1.68
N ALA A 288 -1.10 14.46 -0.45
CA ALA A 288 -0.61 13.20 0.12
C ALA A 288 -1.73 12.47 0.88
N ALA A 289 -2.98 12.64 0.40
CA ALA A 289 -4.20 12.15 1.04
C ALA A 289 -4.52 10.68 0.71
N GLY A 290 -3.64 10.00 -0.04
CA GLY A 290 -3.77 8.60 -0.44
C GLY A 290 -4.65 8.41 -1.67
N ALA A 291 -4.60 7.19 -2.25
CA ALA A 291 -5.20 6.90 -3.55
C ALA A 291 -6.74 7.03 -3.62
N VAL A 292 -7.41 7.19 -2.48
CA VAL A 292 -8.87 7.44 -2.44
C VAL A 292 -9.18 8.92 -2.27
N ASN A 293 -8.56 9.59 -1.31
CA ASN A 293 -8.89 10.98 -1.02
C ASN A 293 -8.17 11.98 -1.93
N THR A 294 -7.00 11.63 -2.49
CA THR A 294 -6.29 12.51 -3.44
C THR A 294 -7.10 12.78 -4.72
N PRO A 295 -7.63 11.78 -5.45
CA PRO A 295 -8.47 12.08 -6.61
C PRO A 295 -9.76 12.83 -6.22
N ARG A 296 -10.37 12.51 -5.08
CA ARG A 296 -11.53 13.22 -4.54
C ARG A 296 -11.20 14.71 -4.32
N LEU A 297 -10.07 15.02 -3.69
CA LEU A 297 -9.65 16.38 -3.43
C LEU A 297 -9.32 17.15 -4.72
N LEU A 298 -8.71 16.50 -5.71
CA LEU A 298 -8.51 17.08 -7.05
C LEU A 298 -9.86 17.43 -7.69
N GLN A 299 -10.83 16.52 -7.66
CA GLN A 299 -12.17 16.74 -8.22
C GLN A 299 -12.89 17.88 -7.49
N LEU A 300 -12.86 17.95 -6.17
CA LEU A 300 -13.42 19.05 -5.38
C LEU A 300 -12.71 20.40 -5.63
N SER A 301 -11.48 20.36 -6.15
CA SER A 301 -10.69 21.54 -6.52
C SER A 301 -10.85 21.92 -8.00
N GLY A 302 -11.81 21.31 -8.72
CA GLY A 302 -12.07 21.60 -10.12
C GLY A 302 -11.12 20.91 -11.12
N ILE A 303 -10.39 19.87 -10.70
CA ILE A 303 -9.47 19.10 -11.56
C ILE A 303 -9.98 17.67 -11.68
N GLY A 304 -10.55 17.33 -12.83
CA GLY A 304 -11.15 16.02 -13.06
C GLY A 304 -11.92 15.94 -14.38
N PRO A 305 -12.68 14.87 -14.62
CA PRO A 305 -13.55 14.79 -15.80
C PRO A 305 -14.59 15.92 -15.80
N ALA A 306 -14.59 16.78 -16.82
CA ALA A 306 -15.47 17.95 -16.86
C ALA A 306 -16.95 17.59 -16.66
N SER A 307 -17.43 16.54 -17.31
CA SER A 307 -18.83 16.07 -17.18
C SER A 307 -19.20 15.65 -15.74
N LEU A 308 -18.25 15.10 -14.98
CA LEU A 308 -18.45 14.78 -13.56
C LEU A 308 -18.51 16.04 -12.71
N LEU A 309 -17.59 16.98 -12.92
CA LEU A 309 -17.51 18.24 -12.17
C LEU A 309 -18.77 19.08 -12.38
N GLU A 310 -19.18 19.27 -13.64
CA GLU A 310 -20.40 19.99 -14.01
C GLU A 310 -21.67 19.36 -13.38
N LYS A 311 -21.75 18.03 -13.36
CA LYS A 311 -22.86 17.31 -12.71
C LYS A 311 -23.03 17.68 -11.25
N PHE A 312 -21.92 17.94 -10.54
CA PHE A 312 -21.93 18.32 -9.13
C PHE A 312 -21.84 19.84 -8.91
N GLY A 313 -21.83 20.64 -9.96
CA GLY A 313 -21.74 22.11 -9.87
C GLY A 313 -20.39 22.61 -9.41
N VAL A 314 -19.32 21.84 -9.66
CA VAL A 314 -17.93 22.24 -9.40
C VAL A 314 -17.37 22.91 -10.64
N ASP A 315 -16.82 24.11 -10.47
CA ASP A 315 -16.19 24.86 -11.58
C ASP A 315 -14.97 24.11 -12.13
N VAL A 316 -14.90 23.96 -13.46
CA VAL A 316 -13.81 23.24 -14.11
C VAL A 316 -12.58 24.13 -14.23
N VAL A 317 -11.54 23.83 -13.46
CA VAL A 317 -10.21 24.46 -13.57
C VAL A 317 -9.38 23.73 -14.63
N VAL A 318 -9.38 22.39 -14.61
CA VAL A 318 -8.71 21.55 -15.61
C VAL A 318 -9.58 20.34 -15.92
N ASP A 319 -9.97 20.19 -17.18
CA ASP A 319 -10.54 18.93 -17.66
C ASP A 319 -9.42 17.88 -17.77
N ASN A 320 -9.45 16.89 -16.85
CA ASN A 320 -8.54 15.78 -16.84
C ASN A 320 -9.27 14.49 -16.46
N PRO A 321 -9.73 13.70 -17.45
CA PRO A 321 -10.46 12.45 -17.22
C PRO A 321 -9.61 11.35 -16.56
N GLY A 322 -8.30 11.51 -16.42
CA GLY A 322 -7.40 10.61 -15.71
C GLY A 322 -7.60 10.65 -14.18
N VAL A 323 -8.12 11.75 -13.64
CA VAL A 323 -8.35 11.88 -12.19
C VAL A 323 -9.45 10.94 -11.72
N GLY A 324 -9.09 10.01 -10.85
CA GLY A 324 -9.98 8.96 -10.36
C GLY A 324 -10.11 7.76 -11.29
N ALA A 325 -9.63 7.81 -12.54
CA ALA A 325 -9.50 6.66 -13.42
C ALA A 325 -8.21 5.85 -13.10
N ASN A 326 -8.02 4.70 -13.78
CA ASN A 326 -6.87 3.81 -13.59
C ASN A 326 -6.72 3.29 -12.13
N PHE A 327 -7.79 3.27 -11.36
CA PHE A 327 -7.79 2.69 -10.02
C PHE A 327 -7.40 1.21 -10.09
N GLN A 328 -6.43 0.82 -9.28
CA GLN A 328 -5.89 -0.53 -9.17
C GLN A 328 -5.77 -0.91 -7.70
N ASP A 329 -5.95 -2.19 -7.43
CA ASP A 329 -5.62 -2.83 -6.15
C ASP A 329 -5.22 -4.28 -6.43
N HIS A 330 -4.68 -5.01 -5.47
CA HIS A 330 -4.38 -6.43 -5.59
C HIS A 330 -5.58 -7.26 -5.13
N PRO A 331 -6.38 -7.85 -6.03
CA PRO A 331 -7.42 -8.79 -5.62
C PRO A 331 -6.83 -9.98 -4.89
N SER A 332 -7.49 -10.41 -3.82
CA SER A 332 -6.95 -11.45 -2.94
C SER A 332 -8.01 -12.45 -2.49
N PHE A 333 -7.56 -13.62 -2.10
CA PHE A 333 -8.39 -14.61 -1.42
C PHE A 333 -7.59 -15.34 -0.35
N TYR A 334 -8.29 -16.06 0.51
CA TYR A 334 -7.67 -16.87 1.55
C TYR A 334 -8.13 -18.31 1.43
N MET A 335 -7.18 -19.25 1.50
CA MET A 335 -7.49 -20.64 1.75
C MET A 335 -7.27 -20.93 3.23
N ILE A 336 -8.23 -21.63 3.85
CA ILE A 336 -8.20 -21.92 5.28
C ILE A 336 -8.08 -23.43 5.47
N TYR A 337 -7.10 -23.82 6.26
CA TYR A 337 -6.83 -25.19 6.65
C TYR A 337 -6.96 -25.35 8.16
N GLN A 338 -6.95 -26.59 8.60
CA GLN A 338 -6.74 -26.98 9.99
C GLN A 338 -5.51 -27.89 10.02
N PHE A 339 -4.63 -27.68 11.00
CA PHE A 339 -3.48 -28.56 11.25
C PHE A 339 -3.71 -29.38 12.51
N ASP A 340 -3.04 -30.55 12.59
CA ASP A 340 -2.98 -31.35 13.81
C ASP A 340 -1.99 -30.67 14.79
N ASN A 341 -2.54 -29.86 15.70
CA ASN A 341 -1.77 -29.01 16.62
C ASN A 341 -0.97 -29.81 17.67
N ASP A 342 -1.29 -31.07 17.89
CA ASP A 342 -0.59 -31.94 18.88
C ASP A 342 0.85 -32.27 18.44
N THR A 343 1.19 -31.99 17.17
CA THR A 343 2.49 -32.34 16.61
C THR A 343 3.43 -31.17 16.42
N VAL A 344 2.93 -29.96 16.01
CA VAL A 344 3.77 -28.82 15.66
C VAL A 344 3.12 -27.51 16.09
N ILE A 345 3.86 -26.71 16.87
CA ILE A 345 3.43 -25.37 17.29
C ILE A 345 3.27 -24.46 16.04
N ASN A 346 2.13 -23.81 15.96
CA ASN A 346 1.73 -22.91 14.87
C ASN A 346 0.91 -21.72 15.43
N PRO A 347 0.53 -20.74 14.63
CA PRO A 347 -0.21 -19.56 15.12
C PRO A 347 -1.51 -19.86 15.88
N ASP A 348 -2.18 -20.99 15.61
CA ASP A 348 -3.41 -21.38 16.33
C ASP A 348 -3.13 -21.72 17.80
N SER A 349 -1.87 -21.98 18.18
CA SER A 349 -1.45 -22.17 19.58
C SER A 349 -1.75 -20.93 20.45
N MET A 350 -1.84 -19.74 19.85
CA MET A 350 -2.25 -18.51 20.54
C MET A 350 -3.71 -18.53 21.04
N ASN A 351 -4.51 -19.52 20.63
CA ASN A 351 -5.85 -19.73 21.18
C ASN A 351 -5.83 -20.36 22.58
N SER A 352 -4.70 -20.95 23.01
CA SER A 352 -4.49 -21.40 24.39
C SER A 352 -4.21 -20.21 25.30
N THR A 353 -4.97 -20.04 26.37
CA THR A 353 -4.76 -18.96 27.34
C THR A 353 -3.37 -19.03 27.97
N GLU A 354 -2.91 -20.23 28.35
CA GLU A 354 -1.59 -20.46 28.96
C GLU A 354 -0.46 -20.04 27.99
N PHE A 355 -0.50 -20.53 26.76
CA PHE A 355 0.50 -20.17 25.73
C PHE A 355 0.50 -18.67 25.43
N TYR A 356 -0.69 -18.06 25.37
CA TYR A 356 -0.83 -16.62 25.11
C TYR A 356 -0.23 -15.78 26.23
N GLU A 357 -0.48 -16.14 27.50
CA GLU A 357 0.05 -15.42 28.67
C GLU A 357 1.57 -15.54 28.76
N GLU A 358 2.13 -16.74 28.57
CA GLU A 358 3.58 -16.96 28.50
C GLU A 358 4.24 -16.17 27.38
N ALA A 359 3.66 -16.22 26.18
CA ALA A 359 4.14 -15.45 25.02
C ALA A 359 4.09 -13.93 25.26
N TRP A 360 3.04 -13.45 25.95
CA TRP A 360 2.95 -12.03 26.30
C TRP A 360 4.01 -11.61 27.30
N GLU A 361 4.27 -12.41 28.35
CA GLU A 361 5.33 -12.15 29.31
C GLU A 361 6.71 -12.14 28.62
N GLU A 362 6.96 -13.10 27.74
CA GLU A 362 8.20 -13.14 26.95
C GLU A 362 8.40 -11.86 26.12
N TYR A 363 7.35 -11.37 25.46
CA TYR A 363 7.44 -10.13 24.70
C TYR A 363 7.66 -8.91 25.60
N VAL A 364 6.97 -8.82 26.72
CA VAL A 364 7.10 -7.68 27.66
C VAL A 364 8.54 -7.56 28.17
N TRP A 365 9.15 -8.67 28.56
CA TRP A 365 10.46 -8.67 29.20
C TRP A 365 11.64 -8.76 28.20
N ASN A 366 11.49 -9.52 27.14
CA ASN A 366 12.57 -9.86 26.24
C ASN A 366 12.42 -9.32 24.82
N LYS A 367 11.28 -8.73 24.46
CA LYS A 367 10.95 -8.25 23.12
C LYS A 367 11.04 -9.35 22.04
N THR A 368 10.74 -10.59 22.41
CA THR A 368 10.80 -11.77 21.54
C THR A 368 9.52 -12.60 21.66
N GLY A 369 9.51 -13.79 21.08
CA GLY A 369 8.33 -14.66 21.07
C GLY A 369 7.26 -14.27 20.04
N PRO A 370 6.09 -14.90 20.09
CA PRO A 370 5.01 -14.73 19.13
C PRO A 370 4.55 -13.28 18.92
N PHE A 371 4.58 -12.46 19.96
CA PHE A 371 4.16 -11.05 19.85
C PHE A 371 5.13 -10.16 19.07
N SER A 372 6.40 -10.58 18.88
CA SER A 372 7.37 -9.90 18.02
C SER A 372 7.09 -10.10 16.52
N HIS A 373 6.19 -11.00 16.19
CA HIS A 373 5.86 -11.45 14.85
C HIS A 373 4.57 -10.76 14.37
N ALA A 374 4.64 -10.06 13.26
CA ALA A 374 3.45 -9.49 12.61
C ALA A 374 2.63 -10.62 11.97
N TRP A 375 2.30 -10.53 10.73
CA TRP A 375 1.51 -11.54 10.05
C TRP A 375 2.33 -12.21 8.95
N GLY A 376 2.78 -13.42 9.16
CA GLY A 376 3.63 -14.14 8.22
C GLY A 376 5.00 -13.47 8.03
N ASN A 377 6.04 -14.22 7.84
CA ASN A 377 7.38 -13.67 7.56
C ASN A 377 8.13 -14.48 6.52
N ARG A 378 7.38 -15.24 5.75
CA ARG A 378 7.82 -15.88 4.52
C ARG A 378 6.85 -15.51 3.40
N ILE A 379 7.39 -15.31 2.22
CA ILE A 379 6.63 -14.94 1.04
C ILE A 379 7.20 -15.65 -0.18
N VAL A 380 6.33 -16.05 -1.08
CA VAL A 380 6.74 -16.47 -2.41
C VAL A 380 6.01 -15.64 -3.46
N PHE A 381 6.78 -15.04 -4.35
CA PHE A 381 6.24 -14.48 -5.57
C PHE A 381 6.48 -15.46 -6.72
N LEU A 382 5.43 -15.71 -7.47
CA LEU A 382 5.46 -16.58 -8.63
C LEU A 382 5.33 -15.77 -9.91
N SER A 383 6.22 -16.02 -10.88
CA SER A 383 5.99 -15.54 -12.23
C SER A 383 4.82 -16.32 -12.88
N LEU A 384 4.26 -15.80 -13.96
CA LEU A 384 3.20 -16.51 -14.68
C LEU A 384 3.67 -17.89 -15.21
N ARG A 385 4.98 -18.03 -15.48
CA ARG A 385 5.61 -19.30 -15.90
C ARG A 385 5.63 -20.35 -14.79
N ASP A 386 5.90 -19.91 -13.53
CA ASP A 386 5.95 -20.79 -12.36
C ASP A 386 4.54 -21.22 -11.92
N LEU A 387 3.57 -20.36 -12.22
CA LEU A 387 2.18 -20.58 -11.87
C LEU A 387 1.46 -21.50 -12.84
N TYR A 388 1.69 -21.35 -14.14
CA TYR A 388 0.89 -21.99 -15.19
C TYR A 388 1.71 -22.41 -16.39
N ARG A 389 1.69 -23.70 -16.71
CA ARG A 389 2.50 -24.27 -17.81
C ARG A 389 2.17 -23.66 -19.18
N GLU A 390 0.88 -23.43 -19.45
CA GLU A 390 0.39 -22.83 -20.68
C GLU A 390 0.29 -21.29 -20.59
N TYR A 391 1.17 -20.64 -19.83
CA TYR A 391 1.16 -19.20 -19.57
C TYR A 391 1.09 -18.34 -20.84
N LYS A 392 1.64 -18.81 -21.97
CA LYS A 392 1.57 -18.11 -23.27
C LYS A 392 0.13 -17.93 -23.73
N SER A 393 -0.76 -18.88 -23.46
CA SER A 393 -2.18 -18.77 -23.82
C SER A 393 -2.90 -17.62 -23.10
N ILE A 394 -2.41 -17.25 -21.93
CA ILE A 394 -2.89 -16.06 -21.20
C ILE A 394 -2.44 -14.79 -21.91
N VAL A 395 -1.17 -14.74 -22.34
CA VAL A 395 -0.61 -13.60 -23.09
C VAL A 395 -1.30 -13.45 -24.44
N ASP A 396 -1.48 -14.55 -25.17
CA ASP A 396 -2.20 -14.56 -26.45
C ASP A 396 -3.66 -14.09 -26.27
N GLY A 397 -4.32 -14.54 -25.21
CA GLY A 397 -5.65 -14.08 -24.84
C GLY A 397 -5.71 -12.59 -24.60
N LEU A 398 -4.74 -12.02 -23.87
CA LEU A 398 -4.65 -10.57 -23.64
C LEU A 398 -4.48 -9.78 -24.95
N CYS A 399 -3.66 -10.31 -25.89
CA CYS A 399 -3.47 -9.68 -27.20
C CYS A 399 -4.74 -9.67 -28.08
N ALA A 400 -5.61 -10.64 -27.88
CA ALA A 400 -6.84 -10.84 -28.69
C ALA A 400 -8.06 -10.09 -28.13
N GLN A 401 -8.00 -9.54 -26.92
CA GLN A 401 -9.15 -8.86 -26.27
C GLN A 401 -9.44 -7.50 -26.89
N ASP A 402 -10.73 -7.17 -26.97
CA ASP A 402 -11.19 -5.77 -27.03
C ASP A 402 -11.18 -5.20 -25.59
N PRO A 403 -10.29 -4.27 -25.25
CA PRO A 403 -10.20 -3.76 -23.88
C PRO A 403 -11.46 -3.00 -23.43
N LEU A 404 -12.20 -2.37 -24.34
CA LEU A 404 -13.42 -1.63 -23.99
C LEU A 404 -14.54 -2.54 -23.46
N ALA A 405 -14.49 -3.84 -23.72
CA ALA A 405 -15.44 -4.80 -23.14
C ALA A 405 -15.28 -4.96 -21.61
N TYR A 406 -14.14 -4.55 -21.04
CA TYR A 406 -13.77 -4.81 -19.63
C TYR A 406 -13.43 -3.54 -18.85
N LEU A 407 -13.25 -2.41 -19.53
CA LEU A 407 -12.90 -1.14 -18.90
C LEU A 407 -14.13 -0.32 -18.50
N PRO A 408 -14.03 0.56 -17.49
CA PRO A 408 -15.04 1.54 -17.17
C PRO A 408 -15.41 2.42 -18.36
N ALA A 409 -16.66 2.87 -18.43
CA ALA A 409 -17.21 3.65 -19.57
C ALA A 409 -16.35 4.90 -19.93
N ILE A 410 -15.73 5.53 -18.93
CA ILE A 410 -14.89 6.71 -19.14
C ILE A 410 -13.74 6.46 -20.14
N TYR A 411 -13.28 5.21 -20.30
CA TYR A 411 -12.24 4.87 -21.29
C TYR A 411 -12.75 4.90 -22.74
N ALA A 412 -14.02 4.60 -22.97
CA ALA A 412 -14.65 4.71 -24.29
C ALA A 412 -14.85 6.18 -24.69
N GLU A 413 -15.11 7.05 -23.71
CA GLU A 413 -15.32 8.48 -23.91
C GLU A 413 -14.01 9.25 -24.09
N ASN A 414 -12.87 8.71 -23.61
CA ASN A 414 -11.59 9.40 -23.53
C ASN A 414 -10.45 8.63 -24.21
N PRO A 415 -10.14 8.93 -25.49
CA PRO A 415 -9.13 8.20 -26.25
C PRO A 415 -7.73 8.20 -25.61
N ALA A 416 -7.37 9.22 -24.83
CA ALA A 416 -6.10 9.29 -24.12
C ALA A 416 -5.99 8.21 -23.03
N LEU A 417 -7.07 7.97 -22.27
CA LEU A 417 -7.13 6.89 -21.26
C LEU A 417 -7.00 5.52 -21.92
N LEU A 418 -7.75 5.26 -23.00
CA LEU A 418 -7.66 4.00 -23.73
C LEU A 418 -6.25 3.76 -24.27
N LYS A 419 -5.63 4.79 -24.87
CA LYS A 419 -4.26 4.73 -25.38
C LYS A 419 -3.26 4.41 -24.27
N GLY A 420 -3.43 5.02 -23.09
CA GLY A 420 -2.62 4.74 -21.90
C GLY A 420 -2.77 3.30 -21.43
N PHE A 421 -4.00 2.81 -21.31
CA PHE A 421 -4.25 1.42 -20.93
C PHE A 421 -3.64 0.41 -21.92
N LEU A 422 -3.77 0.66 -23.22
CA LEU A 422 -3.12 -0.17 -24.25
C LEU A 422 -1.59 -0.16 -24.11
N ARG A 423 -0.99 0.96 -23.71
CA ARG A 423 0.44 1.03 -23.42
C ARG A 423 0.80 0.21 -22.17
N GLN A 424 -0.01 0.29 -21.11
CA GLN A 424 0.13 -0.55 -19.91
C GLN A 424 0.03 -2.03 -20.24
N CYS A 425 -0.96 -2.44 -21.06
CA CYS A 425 -1.10 -3.84 -21.51
C CYS A 425 0.15 -4.38 -22.19
N ARG A 426 0.81 -3.59 -23.05
CA ARG A 426 2.07 -4.01 -23.72
C ARG A 426 3.20 -4.23 -22.70
N VAL A 427 3.29 -3.38 -21.69
CA VAL A 427 4.25 -3.56 -20.59
C VAL A 427 3.92 -4.82 -19.78
N MET A 428 2.66 -5.04 -19.43
CA MET A 428 2.21 -6.21 -18.67
C MET A 428 2.39 -7.51 -19.47
N GLN A 429 2.20 -7.51 -20.80
CA GLN A 429 2.53 -8.64 -21.67
C GLN A 429 4.01 -9.03 -21.55
N SER A 430 4.91 -8.05 -21.58
CA SER A 430 6.34 -8.28 -21.36
C SER A 430 6.64 -8.87 -19.98
N GLN A 431 5.98 -8.37 -18.93
CA GLN A 431 6.09 -8.90 -17.58
C GLN A 431 5.56 -10.32 -17.46
N PHE A 432 4.41 -10.64 -18.06
CA PHE A 432 3.85 -11.99 -18.06
C PHE A 432 4.73 -13.02 -18.81
N LEU A 433 5.50 -12.58 -19.78
CA LEU A 433 6.51 -13.41 -20.47
C LEU A 433 7.82 -13.52 -19.70
N SER A 434 8.04 -12.71 -18.66
CA SER A 434 9.27 -12.70 -17.88
C SER A 434 9.21 -13.74 -16.75
N SER A 435 10.36 -14.33 -16.42
CA SER A 435 10.55 -15.10 -15.19
C SER A 435 10.92 -14.22 -13.98
N ARG A 436 11.08 -12.90 -14.18
CA ARG A 436 11.49 -11.94 -13.15
C ARG A 436 10.38 -11.01 -12.70
N ALA A 437 9.15 -11.20 -13.18
CA ALA A 437 7.99 -10.41 -12.77
C ALA A 437 7.07 -11.26 -11.90
N GLY A 438 6.87 -10.88 -10.65
CA GLY A 438 5.90 -11.48 -9.77
C GLY A 438 4.46 -11.21 -10.26
N VAL A 439 3.67 -12.26 -10.43
CA VAL A 439 2.27 -12.17 -10.88
C VAL A 439 1.31 -12.57 -9.76
N VAL A 440 1.71 -13.50 -8.93
CA VAL A 440 0.97 -13.95 -7.75
C VAL A 440 1.88 -13.94 -6.55
N GLU A 441 1.34 -13.49 -5.43
CA GLU A 441 1.93 -13.57 -4.11
C GLU A 441 1.21 -14.63 -3.29
N ILE A 442 1.98 -15.45 -2.57
CA ILE A 442 1.49 -16.35 -1.53
C ILE A 442 2.36 -16.12 -0.30
N ALA A 443 1.77 -15.56 0.76
CA ALA A 443 2.48 -15.36 2.02
C ALA A 443 2.13 -16.46 3.02
N PHE A 444 3.07 -16.80 3.89
CA PHE A 444 2.90 -17.83 4.92
C PHE A 444 3.86 -17.60 6.09
N GLY A 445 3.69 -18.33 7.16
CA GLY A 445 4.48 -18.19 8.40
C GLY A 445 4.05 -19.21 9.42
N GLY A 446 3.78 -20.43 8.98
CA GLY A 446 3.23 -21.48 9.84
C GLY A 446 1.71 -21.42 10.00
N SER A 447 1.05 -20.47 9.33
CA SER A 447 -0.38 -20.24 9.46
C SER A 447 -1.22 -21.30 8.75
N THR A 448 -2.38 -21.60 9.32
CA THR A 448 -3.48 -22.34 8.70
C THR A 448 -4.24 -21.52 7.67
N LYS A 449 -4.09 -20.19 7.69
CA LYS A 449 -4.69 -19.27 6.76
C LYS A 449 -3.66 -18.80 5.74
N ILE A 450 -3.83 -19.19 4.49
CA ILE A 450 -2.92 -18.91 3.39
C ILE A 450 -3.53 -17.82 2.50
N PRO A 451 -3.03 -16.57 2.54
CA PRO A 451 -3.43 -15.51 1.63
C PRO A 451 -2.76 -15.67 0.27
N VAL A 452 -3.51 -15.27 -0.73
CA VAL A 452 -3.06 -15.23 -2.13
C VAL A 452 -3.50 -13.90 -2.71
N ALA A 453 -2.60 -13.20 -3.38
CA ALA A 453 -2.90 -11.91 -4.01
C ALA A 453 -2.42 -11.88 -5.47
N LEU A 454 -3.31 -11.45 -6.36
CA LEU A 454 -2.97 -11.16 -7.76
C LEU A 454 -2.21 -9.83 -7.82
N GLN A 455 -0.94 -9.89 -8.23
CA GLN A 455 -0.04 -8.73 -8.22
C GLN A 455 -0.11 -7.89 -9.51
N LYS A 456 -0.65 -8.41 -10.59
CA LYS A 456 -0.71 -7.77 -11.90
C LYS A 456 -2.13 -7.81 -12.47
N PRO A 457 -3.12 -7.15 -11.83
CA PRO A 457 -4.49 -7.13 -12.33
C PRO A 457 -4.59 -6.34 -13.63
N LEU A 458 -5.39 -6.84 -14.57
CA LEU A 458 -5.75 -6.17 -15.83
C LEU A 458 -7.01 -5.32 -15.68
N SER A 459 -7.88 -5.69 -14.76
CA SER A 459 -9.07 -4.90 -14.41
C SER A 459 -8.68 -3.50 -13.93
N ARG A 460 -9.47 -2.49 -14.28
CA ARG A 460 -9.31 -1.10 -13.84
C ARG A 460 -10.62 -0.59 -13.26
N GLY A 461 -10.50 0.10 -12.13
CA GLY A 461 -11.61 0.73 -11.45
C GLY A 461 -11.61 2.25 -11.57
N THR A 462 -12.49 2.87 -10.80
CA THR A 462 -12.62 4.33 -10.72
C THR A 462 -12.91 4.79 -9.30
N ILE A 463 -12.49 6.02 -8.98
CA ILE A 463 -12.85 6.73 -7.74
C ILE A 463 -13.36 8.11 -8.10
N PHE A 464 -14.66 8.34 -7.93
CA PHE A 464 -15.33 9.58 -8.29
C PHE A 464 -16.13 10.15 -7.12
N ILE A 465 -16.20 11.48 -7.02
CA ILE A 465 -17.08 12.14 -6.04
C ILE A 465 -18.54 11.75 -6.26
N ASN A 466 -19.28 11.67 -5.17
CA ASN A 466 -20.74 11.51 -5.14
C ASN A 466 -21.43 12.66 -4.41
N SER A 467 -20.65 13.60 -3.90
CA SER A 467 -21.07 14.77 -3.14
C SER A 467 -19.99 15.85 -3.23
N THR A 468 -20.38 17.10 -3.00
CA THR A 468 -19.47 18.23 -2.84
C THR A 468 -19.07 18.47 -1.37
N ASP A 469 -19.55 17.65 -0.45
CA ASP A 469 -19.13 17.70 0.93
C ASP A 469 -17.61 17.37 1.01
N PRO A 470 -16.78 18.28 1.52
CA PRO A 470 -15.34 18.09 1.53
C PRO A 470 -14.82 17.19 2.66
N ASP A 471 -15.65 16.77 3.61
CA ASP A 471 -15.23 15.89 4.70
C ASP A 471 -14.73 14.54 4.15
N PRO A 472 -13.45 14.17 4.37
CA PRO A 472 -12.90 12.92 3.84
C PRO A 472 -13.49 11.66 4.49
N SER A 473 -14.32 11.76 5.52
CA SER A 473 -15.09 10.64 6.06
C SER A 473 -16.32 10.30 5.20
N ILE A 474 -16.75 11.20 4.31
CA ILE A 474 -17.80 10.93 3.33
C ILE A 474 -17.20 10.13 2.17
N PRO A 475 -17.57 8.84 1.99
CA PRO A 475 -16.92 8.01 0.99
C PRO A 475 -17.28 8.46 -0.44
N PRO A 476 -16.32 8.52 -1.35
CA PRO A 476 -16.61 8.66 -2.79
C PRO A 476 -17.21 7.36 -3.35
N LEU A 477 -17.60 7.37 -4.62
CA LEU A 477 -17.92 6.14 -5.35
C LEU A 477 -16.60 5.40 -5.64
N ILE A 478 -16.39 4.29 -4.94
CA ILE A 478 -15.22 3.42 -5.11
C ILE A 478 -15.68 2.20 -5.90
N ASP A 479 -15.33 2.15 -7.17
CA ASP A 479 -15.59 0.99 -8.01
C ASP A 479 -14.26 0.32 -8.36
N PHE A 480 -14.02 -0.88 -7.84
CA PHE A 480 -12.85 -1.68 -8.21
C PHE A 480 -12.97 -2.22 -9.64
N ASN A 481 -14.20 -2.38 -10.15
CA ASN A 481 -14.48 -3.13 -11.37
C ASN A 481 -13.74 -4.48 -11.39
N ALA A 482 -13.63 -5.10 -10.21
CA ALA A 482 -12.78 -6.25 -9.96
C ALA A 482 -13.21 -7.45 -10.82
N MET A 483 -12.23 -8.20 -11.34
CA MET A 483 -12.47 -9.38 -12.20
C MET A 483 -13.31 -9.07 -13.45
N SER A 484 -13.35 -7.82 -13.90
CA SER A 484 -13.97 -7.46 -15.18
C SER A 484 -13.18 -8.09 -16.35
N ASN A 485 -11.84 -8.10 -16.28
CA ASN A 485 -11.02 -8.81 -17.26
C ASN A 485 -10.96 -10.30 -16.90
N PRO A 486 -11.41 -11.22 -17.77
CA PRO A 486 -11.46 -12.66 -17.48
C PRO A 486 -10.07 -13.29 -17.30
N ILE A 487 -8.99 -12.65 -17.75
CA ILE A 487 -7.62 -13.14 -17.53
C ILE A 487 -7.27 -13.08 -16.05
N ASP A 488 -7.73 -12.08 -15.30
CA ASP A 488 -7.49 -11.98 -13.87
C ASP A 488 -8.03 -13.22 -13.15
N MET A 489 -9.25 -13.65 -13.47
CA MET A 489 -9.83 -14.87 -12.90
C MET A 489 -9.07 -16.13 -13.31
N ARG A 490 -8.59 -16.22 -14.57
CA ARG A 490 -7.77 -17.38 -15.00
C ARG A 490 -6.48 -17.50 -14.17
N ILE A 491 -5.86 -16.37 -13.83
CA ILE A 491 -4.66 -16.37 -12.98
C ILE A 491 -5.04 -16.79 -11.56
N ILE A 492 -6.13 -16.28 -10.99
CA ILE A 492 -6.65 -16.65 -9.67
C ILE A 492 -6.93 -18.15 -9.56
N LEU A 493 -7.57 -18.76 -10.56
CA LEU A 493 -7.84 -20.20 -10.59
C LEU A 493 -6.55 -21.03 -10.56
N ASN A 494 -5.50 -20.59 -11.26
CA ASN A 494 -4.21 -21.26 -11.24
C ASN A 494 -3.49 -21.05 -9.89
N ALA A 495 -3.61 -19.88 -9.28
CA ALA A 495 -3.07 -19.62 -7.95
C ALA A 495 -3.76 -20.49 -6.88
N PHE A 496 -5.07 -20.66 -6.98
CA PHE A 496 -5.83 -21.56 -6.12
C PHE A 496 -5.32 -23.00 -6.19
N ARG A 497 -5.14 -23.54 -7.40
CA ARG A 497 -4.57 -24.88 -7.60
C ARG A 497 -3.14 -24.98 -7.06
N LYS A 498 -2.34 -23.92 -7.18
CA LYS A 498 -0.96 -23.87 -6.68
C LYS A 498 -0.92 -23.98 -5.15
N VAL A 499 -1.85 -23.35 -4.43
CA VAL A 499 -1.95 -23.50 -2.97
C VAL A 499 -2.35 -24.92 -2.59
N ARG A 500 -3.29 -25.55 -3.29
CA ARG A 500 -3.62 -26.96 -3.05
C ARG A 500 -2.43 -27.89 -3.30
N GLN A 501 -1.66 -27.63 -4.38
CA GLN A 501 -0.42 -28.35 -4.64
C GLN A 501 0.57 -28.17 -3.49
N PHE A 502 0.77 -26.95 -3.01
CA PHE A 502 1.62 -26.62 -1.88
C PHE A 502 1.21 -27.35 -0.60
N MET A 503 -0.08 -27.34 -0.27
CA MET A 503 -0.58 -27.99 0.94
C MET A 503 -0.61 -29.53 0.87
N ALA A 504 -0.50 -30.10 -0.34
CA ALA A 504 -0.42 -31.55 -0.58
C ALA A 504 1.01 -32.08 -0.67
N THR A 505 2.04 -31.27 -0.45
CA THR A 505 3.45 -31.67 -0.50
C THR A 505 3.83 -32.56 0.67
N GLU A 506 4.91 -33.36 0.51
CA GLU A 506 5.41 -34.27 1.55
C GLU A 506 5.84 -33.50 2.81
N SER A 507 6.50 -32.34 2.63
CA SER A 507 6.95 -31.49 3.73
C SER A 507 5.79 -30.99 4.60
N VAL A 508 4.65 -30.61 3.98
CA VAL A 508 3.46 -30.12 4.70
C VAL A 508 2.61 -31.29 5.23
N ALA A 509 2.69 -32.48 4.65
CA ALA A 509 1.88 -33.64 5.06
C ALA A 509 2.03 -33.98 6.54
N SER A 510 3.20 -33.67 7.15
CA SER A 510 3.44 -33.86 8.59
C SER A 510 2.55 -32.97 9.48
N LEU A 511 2.01 -31.87 8.96
CA LEU A 511 1.03 -31.02 9.64
C LEU A 511 -0.40 -31.56 9.55
N LYS A 512 -0.62 -32.60 8.74
CA LYS A 512 -1.94 -33.21 8.46
C LYS A 512 -2.98 -32.15 8.06
N PRO A 513 -2.74 -31.35 6.99
CA PRO A 513 -3.62 -30.25 6.64
C PRO A 513 -4.99 -30.75 6.16
N VAL A 514 -6.05 -30.18 6.70
CA VAL A 514 -7.43 -30.39 6.25
C VAL A 514 -7.96 -29.06 5.71
N GLU A 515 -8.34 -29.01 4.44
CA GLU A 515 -8.91 -27.81 3.83
C GLU A 515 -10.32 -27.56 4.37
N LEU A 516 -10.53 -26.40 5.01
CA LEU A 516 -11.81 -25.96 5.55
C LEU A 516 -12.55 -25.00 4.60
N SER A 517 -11.82 -24.13 3.91
CA SER A 517 -12.39 -23.14 3.00
C SER A 517 -11.50 -22.97 1.75
N PRO A 518 -12.12 -23.08 0.55
CA PRO A 518 -13.55 -23.31 0.28
C PRO A 518 -14.02 -24.74 0.56
N GLY A 519 -13.12 -25.65 0.88
CA GLY A 519 -13.37 -27.05 1.16
C GLY A 519 -13.11 -27.98 -0.04
N PRO A 520 -12.71 -29.26 0.21
CA PRO A 520 -12.18 -30.15 -0.83
C PRO A 520 -13.23 -30.59 -1.87
N ILE A 521 -14.52 -30.41 -1.58
CA ILE A 521 -15.62 -30.75 -2.49
C ILE A 521 -15.67 -29.78 -3.70
N ILE A 522 -15.20 -28.54 -3.54
CA ILE A 522 -15.12 -27.54 -4.60
C ILE A 522 -13.89 -27.84 -5.45
N SER A 523 -14.07 -28.47 -6.61
CA SER A 523 -12.95 -29.06 -7.37
C SER A 523 -12.86 -28.62 -8.84
N SER A 524 -13.99 -28.42 -9.52
CA SER A 524 -13.99 -27.94 -10.90
C SER A 524 -13.74 -26.44 -10.99
N ASP A 525 -13.22 -25.98 -12.13
CA ASP A 525 -13.00 -24.55 -12.37
C ASP A 525 -14.26 -23.70 -12.22
N VAL A 526 -15.39 -24.23 -12.68
CA VAL A 526 -16.69 -23.54 -12.57
C VAL A 526 -17.11 -23.38 -11.11
N GLU A 527 -16.95 -24.44 -10.29
CA GLU A 527 -17.27 -24.36 -8.85
C GLU A 527 -16.34 -23.40 -8.13
N VAL A 528 -15.01 -23.48 -8.40
CA VAL A 528 -14.02 -22.57 -7.79
C VAL A 528 -14.30 -21.13 -8.20
N GLU A 529 -14.54 -20.84 -9.50
CA GLU A 529 -14.86 -19.49 -9.97
C GLU A 529 -16.16 -18.98 -9.30
N THR A 530 -17.19 -19.80 -9.19
CA THR A 530 -18.45 -19.45 -8.54
C THR A 530 -18.20 -19.03 -7.08
N VAL A 531 -17.51 -19.87 -6.33
CA VAL A 531 -17.21 -19.60 -4.91
C VAL A 531 -16.32 -18.37 -4.76
N MET A 532 -15.32 -18.18 -5.65
CA MET A 532 -14.48 -16.98 -5.68
C MET A 532 -15.32 -15.72 -5.86
N ARG A 533 -16.23 -15.71 -6.86
CA ARG A 533 -17.10 -14.54 -7.14
C ARG A 533 -18.09 -14.27 -6.02
N GLU A 534 -18.72 -15.32 -5.47
CA GLU A 534 -19.81 -15.18 -4.51
C GLU A 534 -19.33 -14.88 -3.08
N SER A 535 -18.15 -15.36 -2.67
CA SER A 535 -17.77 -15.28 -1.26
C SER A 535 -16.27 -15.09 -0.96
N GLN A 536 -15.37 -15.75 -1.69
CA GLN A 536 -13.96 -15.85 -1.26
C GLN A 536 -13.09 -14.68 -1.72
N LEU A 537 -13.28 -14.21 -2.96
CA LEU A 537 -12.42 -13.18 -3.51
C LEU A 537 -12.74 -11.81 -2.92
N ASN A 538 -11.72 -11.16 -2.39
CA ASN A 538 -11.76 -9.77 -1.99
C ASN A 538 -11.18 -8.91 -3.15
N PRO A 539 -11.84 -7.83 -3.58
CA PRO A 539 -11.33 -6.96 -4.65
C PRO A 539 -10.04 -6.22 -4.27
N SER A 540 -9.67 -6.23 -3.00
CA SER A 540 -8.57 -5.47 -2.45
C SER A 540 -7.72 -6.31 -1.50
N PHE A 541 -6.42 -6.02 -1.47
CA PHE A 541 -5.50 -6.40 -0.40
C PHE A 541 -5.04 -5.16 0.40
N ASP A 542 -5.88 -4.10 0.36
CA ASP A 542 -5.62 -2.78 0.94
C ASP A 542 -4.40 -2.06 0.32
N HIS A 543 -4.24 -2.23 -1.00
CA HIS A 543 -3.17 -1.62 -1.80
C HIS A 543 -3.70 -0.64 -2.87
N PRO A 544 -4.67 0.25 -2.57
CA PRO A 544 -5.26 1.16 -3.55
C PRO A 544 -4.20 2.06 -4.16
N ALA A 545 -4.18 2.18 -5.50
CA ALA A 545 -3.20 2.96 -6.23
C ALA A 545 -3.71 3.44 -7.60
N GLY A 546 -2.95 4.31 -8.25
CA GLY A 546 -3.09 4.62 -9.66
C GLY A 546 -4.11 5.69 -10.03
N THR A 547 -4.84 6.27 -9.09
CA THR A 547 -5.96 7.19 -9.31
C THR A 547 -5.57 8.63 -9.68
N ALA A 548 -4.29 8.95 -9.64
CA ALA A 548 -3.69 10.18 -10.17
C ALA A 548 -2.39 9.83 -10.92
N ALA A 549 -2.49 8.92 -11.88
CA ALA A 549 -1.36 8.22 -12.49
C ALA A 549 -0.30 9.16 -13.07
N MET A 550 0.96 8.86 -12.74
CA MET A 550 2.13 9.48 -13.36
C MET A 550 2.33 8.86 -14.75
N MET A 551 1.84 9.54 -15.76
CA MET A 551 1.95 9.17 -17.18
C MET A 551 1.97 10.41 -18.05
N PRO A 552 2.48 10.35 -19.30
CA PRO A 552 2.30 11.41 -20.26
C PRO A 552 0.83 11.83 -20.39
N ARG A 553 0.54 13.12 -20.54
CA ARG A 553 -0.83 13.64 -20.61
C ARG A 553 -1.64 13.01 -21.75
N GLU A 554 -1.00 12.78 -22.89
CA GLU A 554 -1.60 12.12 -24.07
C GLU A 554 -1.89 10.62 -23.88
N LEU A 555 -1.45 10.06 -22.76
CA LEU A 555 -1.76 8.71 -22.28
C LEU A 555 -2.70 8.71 -21.06
N GLY A 556 -3.40 9.82 -20.82
CA GLY A 556 -4.35 9.95 -19.71
C GLY A 556 -3.71 10.20 -18.34
N GLY A 557 -2.45 10.66 -18.29
CA GLY A 557 -1.77 10.99 -17.06
C GLY A 557 -2.38 12.17 -16.31
N VAL A 558 -2.28 12.15 -14.99
CA VAL A 558 -2.70 13.23 -14.09
C VAL A 558 -1.51 14.08 -13.66
N VAL A 559 -0.37 13.44 -13.43
CA VAL A 559 0.88 14.12 -13.07
C VAL A 559 2.00 13.78 -14.06
N ASP A 560 2.94 14.71 -14.21
CA ASP A 560 4.16 14.49 -14.98
C ASP A 560 5.21 13.69 -14.18
N SER A 561 6.38 13.40 -14.81
CA SER A 561 7.50 12.71 -14.16
C SER A 561 8.15 13.49 -13.00
N ARG A 562 7.75 14.73 -12.75
CA ARG A 562 8.12 15.52 -11.57
C ARG A 562 6.98 15.58 -10.54
N LEU A 563 5.96 14.76 -10.71
CA LEU A 563 4.75 14.68 -9.89
C LEU A 563 3.91 15.96 -9.84
N ARG A 564 4.08 16.86 -10.81
CA ARG A 564 3.27 18.09 -10.93
C ARG A 564 1.96 17.77 -11.63
N VAL A 565 0.86 18.29 -11.10
CA VAL A 565 -0.47 18.14 -11.70
C VAL A 565 -0.53 18.90 -13.01
N TYR A 566 -0.94 18.23 -14.09
CA TYR A 566 -1.08 18.87 -15.40
C TYR A 566 -2.12 19.97 -15.40
N GLY A 567 -1.81 21.07 -16.07
CA GLY A 567 -2.70 22.21 -16.29
C GLY A 567 -2.62 23.29 -15.21
N VAL A 568 -2.03 23.03 -14.05
CA VAL A 568 -1.86 24.01 -12.97
C VAL A 568 -0.38 24.14 -12.54
N LYS A 569 -0.07 25.18 -11.78
CA LYS A 569 1.26 25.44 -11.21
C LYS A 569 1.19 25.41 -9.69
N GLY A 570 2.23 24.89 -9.04
CA GLY A 570 2.33 24.87 -7.58
C GLY A 570 1.53 23.75 -6.92
N LEU A 571 1.13 22.73 -7.67
CA LEU A 571 0.41 21.56 -7.13
C LEU A 571 1.11 20.26 -7.52
N TRP A 572 1.39 19.44 -6.51
CA TRP A 572 2.00 18.11 -6.64
C TRP A 572 1.09 17.02 -6.02
N VAL A 573 1.23 15.81 -6.50
CA VAL A 573 0.65 14.60 -5.85
C VAL A 573 1.79 13.68 -5.44
N VAL A 574 1.81 13.28 -4.16
CA VAL A 574 2.88 12.43 -3.61
C VAL A 574 2.28 11.37 -2.70
N ASP A 575 1.71 10.33 -3.28
CA ASP A 575 1.22 9.13 -2.58
C ASP A 575 1.03 7.96 -3.57
N ALA A 576 0.37 6.89 -3.17
CA ALA A 576 0.15 5.72 -4.01
C ALA A 576 -0.69 6.00 -5.27
N SER A 577 -1.43 7.11 -5.32
CA SER A 577 -2.25 7.46 -6.49
C SER A 577 -1.42 7.69 -7.76
N VAL A 578 -0.12 8.03 -7.62
CA VAL A 578 0.75 8.31 -8.77
C VAL A 578 1.27 7.06 -9.48
N MET A 579 1.16 5.88 -8.88
CA MET A 579 1.67 4.64 -9.48
C MET A 579 0.92 4.32 -10.79
N PRO A 580 1.58 4.31 -11.95
CA PRO A 580 0.89 4.05 -13.22
C PRO A 580 0.46 2.59 -13.38
N ILE A 581 1.29 1.67 -12.88
CA ILE A 581 1.03 0.23 -12.73
C ILE A 581 1.51 -0.19 -11.35
N LEU A 582 0.74 -1.04 -10.66
CA LEU A 582 1.13 -1.60 -9.36
C LEU A 582 2.41 -2.44 -9.47
N PRO A 583 3.39 -2.25 -8.58
CA PRO A 583 4.50 -3.18 -8.42
C PRO A 583 4.02 -4.49 -7.78
N ALA A 584 4.72 -5.59 -8.00
CA ALA A 584 4.49 -6.84 -7.29
C ALA A 584 5.05 -6.76 -5.86
N ALA A 585 4.34 -6.05 -5.00
CA ALA A 585 4.75 -5.76 -3.63
C ALA A 585 3.60 -5.22 -2.79
N HIS A 586 3.69 -5.33 -1.47
CA HIS A 586 2.96 -4.47 -0.55
C HIS A 586 3.46 -3.03 -0.73
N THR A 587 2.55 -2.08 -0.93
CA THR A 587 2.88 -0.77 -1.51
C THR A 587 3.66 0.18 -0.60
N GLN A 588 3.71 -0.07 0.73
CA GLN A 588 4.27 0.90 1.67
C GLN A 588 5.74 1.28 1.39
N ALA A 589 6.63 0.32 1.13
CA ALA A 589 8.04 0.60 0.85
C ALA A 589 8.20 1.49 -0.39
N THR A 590 7.40 1.22 -1.43
CA THR A 590 7.35 2.02 -2.65
C THR A 590 6.86 3.45 -2.38
N VAL A 591 5.83 3.62 -1.53
CA VAL A 591 5.33 4.95 -1.14
C VAL A 591 6.40 5.77 -0.41
N TYR A 592 7.19 5.15 0.48
CA TYR A 592 8.32 5.82 1.12
C TYR A 592 9.39 6.27 0.11
N ALA A 593 9.74 5.43 -0.85
CA ALA A 593 10.72 5.77 -1.89
C ALA A 593 10.22 6.90 -2.80
N VAL A 594 8.94 6.83 -3.22
CA VAL A 594 8.28 7.90 -3.98
C VAL A 594 8.31 9.21 -3.22
N ALA A 595 8.01 9.22 -1.92
CA ALA A 595 7.98 10.42 -1.09
C ALA A 595 9.37 11.03 -0.91
N GLU A 596 10.42 10.23 -0.71
CA GLU A 596 11.80 10.68 -0.63
C GLU A 596 12.28 11.30 -1.95
N TYR A 597 11.94 10.66 -3.07
CA TYR A 597 12.27 11.21 -4.40
C TYR A 597 11.51 12.49 -4.69
N ALA A 598 10.22 12.51 -4.39
CA ALA A 598 9.38 13.69 -4.57
C ALA A 598 9.89 14.90 -3.78
N ALA A 599 10.35 14.71 -2.55
CA ALA A 599 10.92 15.79 -1.74
C ALA A 599 12.14 16.42 -2.42
N ASP A 600 13.00 15.62 -3.04
CA ASP A 600 14.16 16.13 -3.80
C ASP A 600 13.70 16.83 -5.10
N LEU A 601 12.70 16.29 -5.80
CA LEU A 601 12.13 16.94 -7.00
C LEU A 601 11.49 18.29 -6.70
N ILE A 602 10.76 18.40 -5.57
CA ILE A 602 10.08 19.64 -5.15
C ILE A 602 11.11 20.70 -4.73
N ARG A 603 12.11 20.34 -3.91
CA ARG A 603 13.19 21.25 -3.50
C ARG A 603 13.94 21.83 -4.71
N ASN A 604 14.22 20.99 -5.70
CA ASN A 604 14.96 21.37 -6.90
C ASN A 604 14.09 22.11 -7.94
N SER A 605 12.77 22.18 -7.76
CA SER A 605 11.89 22.92 -8.68
C SER A 605 12.04 24.43 -8.59
N GLY A 606 12.49 24.96 -7.45
CA GLY A 606 12.78 26.38 -7.25
C GLY A 606 14.14 26.86 -7.78
N ALA A 607 15.00 25.95 -8.24
CA ALA A 607 16.33 26.28 -8.76
C ALA A 607 16.37 26.50 -10.30
N SER A 608 15.22 26.41 -10.96
CA SER A 608 15.09 26.57 -12.42
C SER A 608 14.18 27.79 -12.74
N ILE A 609 14.66 28.98 -12.52
CA ILE A 609 14.17 30.21 -13.15
C ILE A 609 15.35 30.85 -13.91
#